data_6fda748446d1348da9282bc9e6245c20
#
_entry.id   6fda748446d1348da9282bc9e6245c20
#
_cell.length_a   1.000
_cell.length_b   1.000
_cell.length_c   1.000
_cell.angle_alpha   90.00
_cell.angle_beta   90.00
_cell.angle_gamma   90.00
#
_symmetry.space_group_name_H-M   'P 1'
#
loop_
_entity.id
_entity.type
_entity.pdbx_description
1 polymer ?
#
loop_
_entity_poly.entity_id
_entity_poly.type
_entity_poly.pdbx_seq_one_letter_code
_entity_poly.pdbx_strand_id
1 'polypeptide(L)'
;MMKINAIIKELKKYEKITDYAIKELKTSTYEQFYDLQKLETTRMTNTTEINVRIYTKSVEDNNTYLGNASFDISHKISKRELDKLIEDAIYQASFVKNEYYELVEGTKKLSFKQKNEDKEPFDILQDIASIYFNAGKDGASFNALECFYNQYETHLITSKGVDYKNLKHNIMVEAIPSYKAQTGKRLDNCELYRMNRYENYDEAKIKEDANNAISDVLNRSKAVRFNNHMNANVIIKEESLRNMLDELIMTYDYSSVYQKANFHKIGDDIQTNPANPLNLSLIPASKTDYFDSDGVLLKEAKIITDGKLTSYYGNNRFAYYLGIKPTGMMSTYKVEKGKMSYEKMKKKPYIEILDLSGIQVDLFADYIGGEVRLANYFDGKNTYPI
;
A
#
# COMPACT_ATOMS: atom_id res chain seq x y z
N MET A 1 -12.35 -28.25 -1.73
CA MET A 1 -12.20 -27.01 -2.54
C MET A 1 -12.27 -27.36 -4.01
N MET A 2 -13.06 -26.62 -4.77
CA MET A 2 -13.12 -26.83 -6.22
C MET A 2 -11.78 -26.39 -6.83
N LYS A 3 -11.17 -27.26 -7.66
CA LYS A 3 -9.87 -26.95 -8.29
C LYS A 3 -10.08 -25.95 -9.43
N ILE A 4 -9.15 -25.03 -9.64
CA ILE A 4 -9.19 -24.04 -10.74
C ILE A 4 -9.53 -24.68 -12.10
N ASN A 5 -8.94 -25.83 -12.41
CA ASN A 5 -9.24 -26.56 -13.66
C ASN A 5 -10.71 -26.97 -13.81
N ALA A 6 -11.41 -27.23 -12.69
CA ALA A 6 -12.84 -27.54 -12.74
C ALA A 6 -13.66 -26.29 -13.04
N ILE A 7 -13.27 -25.13 -12.47
CA ILE A 7 -13.88 -23.83 -12.77
C ILE A 7 -13.70 -23.48 -14.25
N ILE A 8 -12.47 -23.61 -14.77
CA ILE A 8 -12.17 -23.39 -16.21
C ILE A 8 -13.03 -24.27 -17.10
N LYS A 9 -13.18 -25.56 -16.73
CA LYS A 9 -14.00 -26.48 -17.49
C LYS A 9 -15.47 -26.06 -17.52
N GLU A 10 -15.97 -25.50 -16.43
CA GLU A 10 -17.34 -25.03 -16.34
C GLU A 10 -17.54 -23.73 -17.14
N LEU A 11 -16.65 -22.75 -17.01
CA LEU A 11 -16.68 -21.49 -17.78
C LEU A 11 -16.71 -21.73 -19.31
N LYS A 12 -15.94 -22.70 -19.79
CA LYS A 12 -15.85 -23.04 -21.23
C LYS A 12 -17.14 -23.60 -21.83
N LYS A 13 -18.16 -23.90 -21.03
CA LYS A 13 -19.47 -24.36 -21.54
C LYS A 13 -20.36 -23.21 -21.99
N TYR A 14 -20.05 -21.99 -21.58
CA TYR A 14 -20.86 -20.82 -21.87
C TYR A 14 -20.25 -20.05 -23.05
N GLU A 15 -20.84 -20.16 -24.22
CA GLU A 15 -20.38 -19.51 -25.46
C GLU A 15 -20.31 -17.98 -25.37
N LYS A 16 -21.12 -17.37 -24.46
CA LYS A 16 -21.10 -15.93 -24.22
C LYS A 16 -19.84 -15.45 -23.52
N ILE A 17 -19.12 -16.33 -22.83
CA ILE A 17 -17.84 -16.00 -22.20
C ILE A 17 -16.73 -16.09 -23.25
N THR A 18 -16.22 -14.95 -23.65
CA THR A 18 -15.11 -14.88 -24.61
C THR A 18 -13.75 -15.09 -23.94
N ASP A 19 -13.62 -14.57 -22.74
CA ASP A 19 -12.39 -14.62 -21.97
C ASP A 19 -12.67 -14.68 -20.47
N TYR A 20 -11.65 -15.07 -19.68
CA TYR A 20 -11.73 -15.12 -18.22
C TYR A 20 -10.36 -14.87 -17.57
N ALA A 21 -10.40 -14.40 -16.33
CA ALA A 21 -9.27 -14.38 -15.40
C ALA A 21 -9.70 -15.00 -14.07
N ILE A 22 -8.87 -15.85 -13.49
CA ILE A 22 -9.09 -16.51 -12.20
C ILE A 22 -7.91 -16.18 -11.31
N LYS A 23 -8.18 -15.55 -10.17
CA LYS A 23 -7.19 -15.27 -9.14
C LYS A 23 -7.52 -16.08 -7.90
N GLU A 24 -6.64 -17.02 -7.54
CA GLU A 24 -6.65 -17.68 -6.24
C GLU A 24 -5.67 -16.96 -5.32
N LEU A 25 -6.14 -16.57 -4.14
CA LEU A 25 -5.34 -16.02 -3.06
C LEU A 25 -5.48 -16.90 -1.83
N LYS A 26 -4.37 -17.47 -1.37
CA LYS A 26 -4.29 -18.13 -0.07
C LYS A 26 -3.53 -17.24 0.88
N THR A 27 -4.11 -16.98 2.03
CA THR A 27 -3.51 -16.17 3.08
C THR A 27 -3.40 -17.00 4.35
N SER A 28 -2.20 -17.06 4.91
CA SER A 28 -1.94 -17.57 6.25
C SER A 28 -1.46 -16.41 7.11
N THR A 29 -2.19 -16.09 8.18
CA THR A 29 -1.84 -15.02 9.10
C THR A 29 -1.58 -15.62 10.48
N TYR A 30 -0.43 -15.28 11.04
CA TYR A 30 -0.02 -15.61 12.41
C TYR A 30 -0.05 -14.31 13.20
N GLU A 31 -0.70 -14.30 14.37
CA GLU A 31 -1.01 -13.08 15.11
C GLU A 31 -0.74 -13.28 16.59
N GLN A 32 -0.16 -12.27 17.23
CA GLN A 32 -0.01 -12.18 18.68
C GLN A 32 -0.41 -10.79 19.15
N PHE A 33 -1.28 -10.77 20.17
CA PHE A 33 -1.85 -9.56 20.76
C PHE A 33 -1.38 -9.47 22.21
N TYR A 34 -0.84 -8.31 22.58
CA TYR A 34 -0.32 -8.05 23.91
C TYR A 34 -0.99 -6.82 24.52
N ASP A 35 -1.39 -6.93 25.78
CA ASP A 35 -1.80 -5.81 26.62
C ASP A 35 -0.84 -5.69 27.81
N LEU A 36 -0.33 -4.49 28.06
CA LEU A 36 0.64 -4.20 29.13
C LEU A 36 1.78 -5.24 29.21
N GLN A 37 2.36 -5.59 28.08
CA GLN A 37 3.44 -6.59 27.93
C GLN A 37 3.03 -8.06 28.22
N LYS A 38 1.75 -8.33 28.42
CA LYS A 38 1.24 -9.67 28.62
C LYS A 38 0.60 -10.18 27.35
N LEU A 39 0.99 -11.37 26.91
CA LEU A 39 0.34 -12.04 25.79
C LEU A 39 -1.10 -12.40 26.17
N GLU A 40 -2.06 -11.82 25.46
CA GLU A 40 -3.48 -12.08 25.66
C GLU A 40 -4.02 -13.13 24.69
N THR A 41 -3.63 -13.02 23.43
CA THR A 41 -4.18 -13.89 22.38
C THR A 41 -3.11 -14.25 21.37
N THR A 42 -3.11 -15.51 20.97
CA THR A 42 -2.40 -16.02 19.81
C THR A 42 -3.42 -16.59 18.83
N ARG A 43 -3.36 -16.19 17.57
CA ARG A 43 -4.29 -16.64 16.55
C ARG A 43 -3.55 -17.02 15.27
N MET A 44 -4.05 -18.05 14.60
CA MET A 44 -3.63 -18.41 13.25
C MET A 44 -4.86 -18.56 12.37
N THR A 45 -4.86 -17.92 11.23
CA THR A 45 -5.94 -18.05 10.24
C THR A 45 -5.39 -18.47 8.89
N ASN A 46 -6.16 -19.32 8.20
CA ASN A 46 -5.87 -19.72 6.83
C ASN A 46 -7.13 -19.48 5.99
N THR A 47 -7.01 -18.63 4.99
CA THR A 47 -8.10 -18.37 4.06
C THR A 47 -7.70 -18.74 2.63
N THR A 48 -8.70 -19.06 1.83
CA THR A 48 -8.53 -19.21 0.38
C THR A 48 -9.69 -18.50 -0.30
N GLU A 49 -9.36 -17.54 -1.12
CA GLU A 49 -10.28 -16.75 -1.90
C GLU A 49 -10.05 -17.04 -3.39
N ILE A 50 -11.11 -17.28 -4.13
CA ILE A 50 -11.04 -17.46 -5.58
C ILE A 50 -11.97 -16.43 -6.21
N ASN A 51 -11.39 -15.44 -6.86
CA ASN A 51 -12.11 -14.46 -7.65
C ASN A 51 -12.06 -14.88 -9.13
N VAL A 52 -13.22 -14.89 -9.75
CA VAL A 52 -13.39 -15.19 -11.19
C VAL A 52 -13.92 -13.95 -11.87
N ARG A 53 -13.18 -13.43 -12.83
CA ARG A 53 -13.63 -12.38 -13.74
C ARG A 53 -13.90 -12.99 -15.11
N ILE A 54 -15.09 -12.77 -15.65
CA ILE A 54 -15.45 -13.15 -17.00
C ILE A 54 -15.55 -11.93 -17.91
N TYR A 55 -15.37 -12.17 -19.20
CA TYR A 55 -15.53 -11.15 -20.23
C TYR A 55 -16.53 -11.63 -21.29
N THR A 56 -17.36 -10.70 -21.75
CA THR A 56 -18.33 -10.92 -22.83
C THR A 56 -18.11 -9.87 -23.91
N LYS A 57 -18.21 -10.27 -25.16
CA LYS A 57 -18.05 -9.37 -26.31
C LYS A 57 -19.41 -9.10 -26.94
N SER A 58 -19.71 -7.84 -27.19
CA SER A 58 -20.90 -7.40 -27.91
C SER A 58 -20.54 -6.42 -29.01
N VAL A 59 -21.39 -6.34 -30.03
CA VAL A 59 -21.25 -5.39 -31.14
C VAL A 59 -22.56 -4.62 -31.24
N GLU A 60 -22.49 -3.30 -31.13
CA GLU A 60 -23.63 -2.39 -31.29
C GLU A 60 -23.18 -1.19 -32.12
N ASP A 61 -23.97 -0.79 -33.11
CA ASP A 61 -23.70 0.34 -34.00
C ASP A 61 -22.28 0.34 -34.59
N ASN A 62 -21.82 -0.83 -35.04
CA ASN A 62 -20.46 -1.08 -35.53
C ASN A 62 -19.31 -0.91 -34.50
N ASN A 63 -19.61 -0.63 -33.24
CA ASN A 63 -18.64 -0.60 -32.18
C ASN A 63 -18.57 -1.92 -31.44
N THR A 64 -17.35 -2.33 -31.10
CA THR A 64 -17.14 -3.53 -30.30
C THR A 64 -16.95 -3.14 -28.84
N TYR A 65 -17.66 -3.80 -27.95
CA TYR A 65 -17.57 -3.62 -26.51
C TYR A 65 -17.10 -4.88 -25.83
N LEU A 66 -16.36 -4.72 -24.73
CA LEU A 66 -15.92 -5.77 -23.85
C LEU A 66 -16.54 -5.57 -22.45
N GLY A 67 -17.64 -6.28 -22.21
CA GLY A 67 -18.27 -6.32 -20.89
C GLY A 67 -17.49 -7.24 -19.95
N ASN A 68 -17.53 -6.97 -18.65
CA ASN A 68 -16.96 -7.88 -17.65
C ASN A 68 -17.79 -7.84 -16.36
N ALA A 69 -17.73 -8.95 -15.63
CA ALA A 69 -18.22 -9.06 -14.27
C ALA A 69 -17.34 -10.03 -13.48
N SER A 70 -17.31 -9.87 -12.16
CA SER A 70 -16.53 -10.72 -11.26
C SER A 70 -17.40 -11.31 -10.18
N PHE A 71 -17.06 -12.51 -9.75
CA PHE A 71 -17.69 -13.16 -8.60
C PHE A 71 -16.66 -13.96 -7.80
N ASP A 72 -16.95 -14.11 -6.51
CA ASP A 72 -16.10 -14.88 -5.62
C ASP A 72 -16.68 -16.29 -5.40
N ILE A 73 -15.81 -17.25 -5.32
CA ILE A 73 -16.18 -18.65 -5.09
C ILE A 73 -15.88 -19.00 -3.65
N SER A 74 -16.92 -19.42 -2.92
CA SER A 74 -16.78 -19.93 -1.57
C SER A 74 -16.12 -21.31 -1.53
N HIS A 75 -15.50 -21.64 -0.40
CA HIS A 75 -14.74 -22.89 -0.22
C HIS A 75 -15.53 -24.19 -0.51
N LYS A 76 -16.86 -24.15 -0.34
CA LYS A 76 -17.75 -25.32 -0.50
C LYS A 76 -18.90 -24.99 -1.47
N ILE A 77 -18.55 -24.60 -2.70
CA ILE A 77 -19.56 -24.34 -3.71
C ILE A 77 -20.01 -25.65 -4.40
N SER A 78 -21.30 -25.83 -4.55
CA SER A 78 -21.86 -26.87 -5.41
C SER A 78 -21.78 -26.49 -6.89
N LYS A 79 -21.90 -27.47 -7.79
CA LYS A 79 -21.93 -27.19 -9.22
C LYS A 79 -23.09 -26.27 -9.59
N ARG A 80 -24.29 -26.49 -9.04
CA ARG A 80 -25.48 -25.68 -9.32
C ARG A 80 -25.30 -24.22 -8.90
N GLU A 81 -24.66 -23.99 -7.74
CA GLU A 81 -24.35 -22.63 -7.30
C GLU A 81 -23.31 -21.95 -8.18
N LEU A 82 -22.29 -22.69 -8.64
CA LEU A 82 -21.32 -22.18 -9.59
C LEU A 82 -21.98 -21.79 -10.92
N ASP A 83 -22.82 -22.67 -11.47
CA ASP A 83 -23.56 -22.41 -12.70
C ASP A 83 -24.40 -21.11 -12.56
N LYS A 84 -25.08 -20.94 -11.43
CA LYS A 84 -25.85 -19.73 -11.14
C LYS A 84 -24.95 -18.47 -11.07
N LEU A 85 -23.82 -18.52 -10.38
CA LEU A 85 -22.88 -17.40 -10.32
C LEU A 85 -22.37 -17.02 -11.72
N ILE A 86 -22.09 -17.99 -12.56
CA ILE A 86 -21.65 -17.76 -13.95
C ILE A 86 -22.77 -17.08 -14.77
N GLU A 87 -24.01 -17.56 -14.67
CA GLU A 87 -25.16 -16.99 -15.36
C GLU A 87 -25.43 -15.56 -14.92
N ASP A 88 -25.39 -15.30 -13.61
CA ASP A 88 -25.56 -13.96 -13.03
C ASP A 88 -24.42 -13.03 -13.49
N ALA A 89 -23.18 -13.51 -13.55
CA ALA A 89 -22.06 -12.72 -14.04
C ALA A 89 -22.17 -12.42 -15.55
N ILE A 90 -22.60 -13.37 -16.38
CA ILE A 90 -22.87 -13.13 -17.80
C ILE A 90 -23.94 -12.05 -17.97
N TYR A 91 -25.01 -12.12 -17.17
CA TYR A 91 -26.07 -11.12 -17.18
C TYR A 91 -25.53 -9.75 -16.79
N GLN A 92 -24.78 -9.64 -15.70
CA GLN A 92 -24.15 -8.39 -15.26
C GLN A 92 -23.19 -7.83 -16.31
N ALA A 93 -22.32 -8.67 -16.89
CA ALA A 93 -21.38 -8.26 -17.92
C ALA A 93 -22.06 -7.69 -19.17
N SER A 94 -23.29 -8.11 -19.47
CA SER A 94 -24.05 -7.63 -20.64
C SER A 94 -24.46 -6.14 -20.52
N PHE A 95 -24.45 -5.55 -19.32
CA PHE A 95 -24.72 -4.14 -19.10
C PHE A 95 -23.46 -3.28 -19.11
N VAL A 96 -22.27 -3.90 -19.09
CA VAL A 96 -21.01 -3.17 -19.06
C VAL A 96 -20.50 -2.98 -20.49
N LYS A 97 -20.45 -1.73 -20.94
CA LYS A 97 -20.03 -1.35 -22.29
C LYS A 97 -18.68 -0.63 -22.27
N ASN A 98 -17.62 -1.35 -21.88
CA ASN A 98 -16.28 -0.82 -22.08
C ASN A 98 -15.95 -0.90 -23.58
N GLU A 99 -15.36 0.14 -24.15
CA GLU A 99 -14.74 0.01 -25.47
C GLU A 99 -13.82 -1.20 -25.49
N TYR A 100 -13.71 -1.85 -26.65
CA TYR A 100 -12.87 -3.04 -26.77
C TYR A 100 -11.40 -2.71 -26.46
N TYR A 101 -10.78 -3.61 -25.72
CA TYR A 101 -9.34 -3.62 -25.48
C TYR A 101 -8.81 -5.04 -25.45
N GLU A 102 -7.54 -5.22 -25.77
CA GLU A 102 -6.90 -6.52 -25.71
C GLU A 102 -6.48 -6.85 -24.27
N LEU A 103 -6.73 -8.10 -23.87
CA LEU A 103 -6.26 -8.61 -22.57
C LEU A 103 -4.78 -8.98 -22.67
N VAL A 104 -4.10 -8.95 -21.52
CA VAL A 104 -2.69 -9.31 -21.42
C VAL A 104 -2.48 -10.77 -21.86
N GLU A 105 -1.55 -10.97 -22.77
CA GLU A 105 -1.15 -12.30 -23.23
C GLU A 105 0.02 -12.85 -22.42
N GLY A 106 -0.13 -14.06 -21.92
CA GLY A 106 0.92 -14.80 -21.24
C GLY A 106 1.65 -15.74 -22.21
N THR A 107 2.96 -15.66 -22.23
CA THR A 107 3.79 -16.50 -23.12
C THR A 107 4.38 -17.73 -22.43
N LYS A 108 4.44 -17.73 -21.10
CA LYS A 108 5.03 -18.79 -20.27
C LYS A 108 4.48 -18.77 -18.85
N LYS A 109 4.57 -19.93 -18.20
CA LYS A 109 4.29 -20.00 -16.76
C LYS A 109 5.41 -19.31 -15.98
N LEU A 110 5.04 -18.48 -15.02
CA LEU A 110 5.98 -17.81 -14.11
C LEU A 110 5.66 -18.17 -12.67
N SER A 111 6.70 -18.40 -11.90
CA SER A 111 6.59 -18.63 -10.47
C SER A 111 7.67 -17.84 -9.74
N PHE A 112 7.23 -17.02 -8.82
CA PHE A 112 8.08 -16.17 -8.02
C PHE A 112 7.93 -16.55 -6.56
N LYS A 113 9.05 -16.56 -5.84
CA LYS A 113 9.06 -16.91 -4.41
C LYS A 113 10.04 -16.03 -3.67
N GLN A 114 9.55 -15.39 -2.62
CA GLN A 114 10.40 -14.72 -1.63
C GLN A 114 11.19 -15.78 -0.87
N LYS A 115 12.44 -15.45 -0.49
CA LYS A 115 13.23 -16.32 0.38
C LYS A 115 12.47 -16.46 1.72
N ASN A 116 12.33 -17.68 2.21
CA ASN A 116 11.73 -17.91 3.52
C ASN A 116 12.60 -17.31 4.62
N GLU A 117 11.99 -16.93 5.72
CA GLU A 117 12.69 -16.64 6.96
C GLU A 117 13.34 -17.91 7.53
N ASP A 118 14.41 -17.72 8.30
CA ASP A 118 15.13 -18.83 8.92
C ASP A 118 14.45 -19.32 10.23
N LYS A 119 13.48 -18.58 10.75
CA LYS A 119 12.68 -18.85 11.96
C LYS A 119 11.22 -19.12 11.63
N GLU A 120 10.55 -19.85 12.51
CA GLU A 120 9.10 -20.02 12.41
C GLU A 120 8.34 -18.71 12.70
N PRO A 121 7.16 -18.49 12.09
CA PRO A 121 6.41 -17.25 12.24
C PRO A 121 6.18 -16.81 13.69
N PHE A 122 5.74 -17.70 14.57
CA PHE A 122 5.49 -17.34 15.98
C PHE A 122 6.77 -17.01 16.74
N ASP A 123 7.89 -17.63 16.42
CA ASP A 123 9.18 -17.29 17.04
C ASP A 123 9.61 -15.88 16.64
N ILE A 124 9.40 -15.48 15.37
CA ILE A 124 9.64 -14.13 14.88
C ILE A 124 8.78 -13.12 15.65
N LEU A 125 7.47 -13.42 15.82
CA LEU A 125 6.56 -12.51 16.55
C LEU A 125 6.95 -12.37 18.02
N GLN A 126 7.41 -13.43 18.69
CA GLN A 126 7.91 -13.38 20.07
C GLN A 126 9.19 -12.54 20.19
N ASP A 127 10.12 -12.69 19.24
CA ASP A 127 11.35 -11.88 19.19
C ASP A 127 10.99 -10.39 19.02
N ILE A 128 10.07 -10.06 18.12
CA ILE A 128 9.59 -8.70 17.92
C ILE A 128 8.98 -8.14 19.21
N ALA A 129 8.09 -8.89 19.86
CA ALA A 129 7.49 -8.45 21.12
C ALA A 129 8.55 -8.19 22.19
N SER A 130 9.54 -9.07 22.31
CA SER A 130 10.66 -8.89 23.23
C SER A 130 11.48 -7.64 22.94
N ILE A 131 11.75 -7.34 21.66
CA ILE A 131 12.46 -6.12 21.24
C ILE A 131 11.68 -4.87 21.64
N TYR A 132 10.36 -4.84 21.36
CA TYR A 132 9.52 -3.70 21.70
C TYR A 132 9.45 -3.49 23.22
N PHE A 133 9.22 -4.54 24.01
CA PHE A 133 9.13 -4.41 25.46
C PHE A 133 10.44 -4.00 26.11
N ASN A 134 11.58 -4.44 25.58
CA ASN A 134 12.90 -4.05 26.04
C ASN A 134 13.27 -2.59 25.68
N ALA A 135 12.56 -1.94 24.77
CA ALA A 135 12.80 -0.55 24.41
C ALA A 135 12.22 0.43 25.44
N GLY A 136 11.34 -0.01 26.35
CA GLY A 136 10.74 0.81 27.40
C GLY A 136 11.78 1.44 28.32
N LYS A 137 11.66 2.75 28.59
CA LYS A 137 12.56 3.52 29.47
C LYS A 137 11.90 4.77 30.02
N ASP A 138 12.43 5.31 31.11
CA ASP A 138 12.06 6.62 31.69
C ASP A 138 10.55 6.78 31.94
N GLY A 139 9.82 5.69 32.24
CA GLY A 139 8.38 5.68 32.44
C GLY A 139 7.55 5.56 31.16
N ALA A 140 8.18 5.48 30.00
CA ALA A 140 7.51 5.14 28.75
C ALA A 140 7.59 3.64 28.48
N SER A 141 6.49 3.07 27.99
CA SER A 141 6.36 1.66 27.64
C SER A 141 5.30 1.48 26.55
N PHE A 142 5.12 0.28 26.07
CA PHE A 142 4.04 -0.04 25.15
C PHE A 142 2.80 -0.52 25.93
N ASN A 143 1.67 0.14 25.71
CA ASN A 143 0.38 -0.23 26.30
C ASN A 143 -0.23 -1.42 25.58
N ALA A 144 -0.19 -1.39 24.24
CA ALA A 144 -0.62 -2.48 23.40
C ALA A 144 0.41 -2.73 22.29
N LEU A 145 0.51 -3.99 21.89
CA LEU A 145 1.33 -4.43 20.80
C LEU A 145 0.62 -5.54 20.05
N GLU A 146 0.48 -5.39 18.74
CA GLU A 146 -0.09 -6.39 17.86
C GLU A 146 0.94 -6.75 16.80
N CYS A 147 1.29 -8.01 16.70
CA CYS A 147 2.29 -8.51 15.78
C CYS A 147 1.66 -9.49 14.81
N PHE A 148 1.91 -9.29 13.52
CA PHE A 148 1.36 -10.10 12.43
C PHE A 148 2.47 -10.59 11.52
N TYR A 149 2.44 -11.88 11.20
CA TYR A 149 3.23 -12.46 10.14
C TYR A 149 2.26 -13.00 9.08
N ASN A 150 2.27 -12.42 7.90
CA ASN A 150 1.34 -12.76 6.83
C ASN A 150 2.07 -13.46 5.69
N GLN A 151 1.53 -14.60 5.24
CA GLN A 151 1.99 -15.29 4.04
C GLN A 151 0.90 -15.25 2.98
N TYR A 152 1.29 -14.98 1.74
CA TYR A 152 0.38 -14.89 0.61
C TYR A 152 0.86 -15.79 -0.54
N GLU A 153 0.00 -16.71 -0.99
CA GLU A 153 0.18 -17.45 -2.23
C GLU A 153 -0.88 -16.97 -3.23
N THR A 154 -0.44 -16.29 -4.27
CA THR A 154 -1.31 -15.82 -5.35
C THR A 154 -1.08 -16.66 -6.59
N HIS A 155 -2.17 -17.11 -7.24
CA HIS A 155 -2.13 -17.78 -8.54
C HIS A 155 -3.12 -17.10 -9.48
N LEU A 156 -2.61 -16.47 -10.53
CA LEU A 156 -3.39 -15.83 -11.58
C LEU A 156 -3.35 -16.67 -12.86
N ILE A 157 -4.52 -17.04 -13.36
CA ILE A 157 -4.69 -17.75 -14.63
C ILE A 157 -5.68 -17.00 -15.50
N THR A 158 -5.35 -16.79 -16.78
CA THR A 158 -6.26 -16.17 -17.74
C THR A 158 -6.46 -17.07 -18.97
N SER A 159 -7.55 -16.83 -19.72
CA SER A 159 -7.80 -17.46 -21.02
C SER A 159 -6.74 -17.12 -22.07
N LYS A 160 -6.00 -16.00 -21.86
CA LYS A 160 -4.93 -15.51 -22.74
C LYS A 160 -3.54 -16.06 -22.38
N GLY A 161 -3.47 -17.13 -21.59
CA GLY A 161 -2.21 -17.85 -21.33
C GLY A 161 -1.38 -17.30 -20.17
N VAL A 162 -1.83 -16.29 -19.43
CA VAL A 162 -1.20 -15.92 -18.14
C VAL A 162 -1.38 -17.10 -17.18
N ASP A 163 -0.28 -17.55 -16.57
CA ASP A 163 -0.25 -18.59 -15.53
C ASP A 163 0.89 -18.22 -14.58
N TYR A 164 0.60 -17.29 -13.65
CA TYR A 164 1.59 -16.67 -12.78
C TYR A 164 1.31 -16.98 -11.32
N LYS A 165 2.36 -17.40 -10.60
CA LYS A 165 2.32 -17.65 -9.17
C LYS A 165 3.26 -16.73 -8.43
N ASN A 166 2.84 -16.33 -7.25
CA ASN A 166 3.65 -15.56 -6.34
C ASN A 166 3.49 -16.08 -4.92
N LEU A 167 4.59 -16.33 -4.23
CA LEU A 167 4.62 -16.67 -2.80
C LEU A 167 5.46 -15.60 -2.09
N LYS A 168 4.82 -14.87 -1.19
CA LYS A 168 5.47 -13.81 -0.41
C LYS A 168 4.97 -13.78 1.03
N HIS A 169 5.72 -13.11 1.89
CA HIS A 169 5.33 -12.80 3.25
C HIS A 169 5.65 -11.34 3.60
N ASN A 170 5.07 -10.86 4.66
CA ASN A 170 5.43 -9.62 5.32
C ASN A 170 5.16 -9.72 6.82
N ILE A 171 5.77 -8.81 7.56
CA ILE A 171 5.55 -8.63 8.98
C ILE A 171 4.92 -7.26 9.17
N MET A 172 3.90 -7.17 10.03
CA MET A 172 3.28 -5.92 10.43
C MET A 172 3.27 -5.85 11.96
N VAL A 173 3.58 -4.69 12.49
CA VAL A 173 3.58 -4.42 13.93
C VAL A 173 2.80 -3.15 14.16
N GLU A 174 1.74 -3.25 14.97
CA GLU A 174 0.99 -2.11 15.47
C GLU A 174 1.29 -1.95 16.96
N ALA A 175 1.65 -0.75 17.37
CA ALA A 175 2.11 -0.49 18.71
C ALA A 175 1.55 0.82 19.25
N ILE A 176 1.20 0.83 20.54
CA ILE A 176 0.77 2.03 21.27
C ILE A 176 1.81 2.35 22.35
N PRO A 177 2.88 3.12 22.02
CA PRO A 177 3.77 3.65 23.03
C PRO A 177 3.02 4.65 23.89
N SER A 178 3.20 4.56 25.19
CA SER A 178 2.53 5.40 26.19
C SER A 178 3.50 5.85 27.28
N TYR A 179 3.20 6.99 27.89
CA TYR A 179 3.96 7.56 29.01
C TYR A 179 3.04 7.82 30.19
N LYS A 180 3.43 7.37 31.40
CA LYS A 180 2.75 7.68 32.64
C LYS A 180 3.64 8.57 33.50
N ALA A 181 3.16 9.77 33.83
CA ALA A 181 3.88 10.65 34.74
C ALA A 181 4.09 10.01 36.11
N GLN A 182 5.31 10.10 36.63
CA GLN A 182 5.66 9.58 37.98
C GLN A 182 4.91 10.26 39.11
N THR A 183 4.31 11.43 38.86
CA THR A 183 3.64 12.28 39.90
C THR A 183 2.21 11.84 40.19
N GLY A 184 1.71 10.75 39.65
CA GLY A 184 0.32 10.31 39.80
C GLY A 184 -0.75 11.18 39.14
N LYS A 185 -0.36 12.31 38.55
CA LYS A 185 -1.26 13.08 37.68
C LYS A 185 -1.37 12.40 36.33
N ARG A 186 -2.59 12.12 35.93
CA ARG A 186 -2.90 11.59 34.59
C ARG A 186 -2.48 12.66 33.56
N LEU A 187 -1.45 12.37 32.80
CA LEU A 187 -1.18 13.15 31.59
C LEU A 187 -2.20 12.69 30.55
N ASP A 188 -3.14 13.56 30.22
CA ASP A 188 -4.14 13.25 29.22
C ASP A 188 -3.43 12.96 27.90
N ASN A 189 -3.71 11.77 27.34
CA ASN A 189 -3.31 11.34 26.01
C ASN A 189 -1.81 11.36 25.67
N CYS A 190 -0.94 10.92 26.57
CA CYS A 190 0.46 10.68 26.23
C CYS A 190 0.63 9.31 25.54
N GLU A 191 -0.10 9.10 24.48
CA GLU A 191 -0.07 7.89 23.65
C GLU A 191 0.09 8.28 22.18
N LEU A 192 0.81 7.46 21.44
CA LEU A 192 0.94 7.58 20.00
C LEU A 192 0.55 6.23 19.37
N TYR A 193 0.13 6.26 18.14
CA TYR A 193 -0.05 5.03 17.35
C TYR A 193 1.12 4.89 16.39
N ARG A 194 1.67 3.68 16.30
CA ARG A 194 2.75 3.35 15.36
C ARG A 194 2.42 2.07 14.64
N MET A 195 2.50 2.11 13.31
CA MET A 195 2.38 0.94 12.46
C MET A 195 3.63 0.80 11.61
N ASN A 196 4.33 -0.32 11.74
CA ASN A 196 5.52 -0.63 10.98
C ASN A 196 5.29 -1.86 10.11
N ARG A 197 5.84 -1.85 8.90
CA ARG A 197 5.78 -2.97 7.96
C ARG A 197 7.18 -3.33 7.50
N TYR A 198 7.47 -4.63 7.53
CA TYR A 198 8.76 -5.18 7.15
C TYR A 198 8.55 -6.25 6.09
N GLU A 199 9.37 -6.22 5.05
CA GLU A 199 9.39 -7.26 4.01
C GLU A 199 9.98 -8.57 4.57
N ASN A 200 10.98 -8.46 5.46
CA ASN A 200 11.65 -9.57 6.12
C ASN A 200 11.94 -9.19 7.57
N TYR A 201 12.26 -10.20 8.40
CA TYR A 201 12.72 -9.96 9.76
C TYR A 201 14.09 -9.28 9.76
N ASP A 202 14.13 -8.06 10.26
CA ASP A 202 15.34 -7.25 10.45
C ASP A 202 15.36 -6.74 11.90
N GLU A 203 16.09 -7.46 12.76
CA GLU A 203 16.19 -7.15 14.19
C GLU A 203 16.69 -5.73 14.45
N ALA A 204 17.68 -5.27 13.68
CA ALA A 204 18.26 -3.94 13.86
C ALA A 204 17.25 -2.84 13.54
N LYS A 205 16.52 -2.99 12.43
CA LYS A 205 15.48 -2.04 12.02
C LYS A 205 14.30 -2.05 12.99
N ILE A 206 13.85 -3.21 13.43
CA ILE A 206 12.75 -3.36 14.40
C ILE A 206 13.12 -2.70 15.73
N LYS A 207 14.36 -2.89 16.21
CA LYS A 207 14.88 -2.25 17.42
C LYS A 207 14.99 -0.72 17.29
N GLU A 208 15.41 -0.23 16.14
CA GLU A 208 15.43 1.21 15.83
C GLU A 208 14.02 1.79 15.93
N ASP A 209 13.03 1.17 15.28
CA ASP A 209 11.65 1.64 15.25
C ASP A 209 11.00 1.61 16.64
N ALA A 210 11.24 0.56 17.44
CA ALA A 210 10.77 0.49 18.82
C ALA A 210 11.37 1.60 19.71
N ASN A 211 12.68 1.88 19.59
CA ASN A 211 13.34 2.95 20.32
C ASN A 211 12.85 4.34 19.89
N ASN A 212 12.60 4.54 18.59
CA ASN A 212 12.04 5.79 18.08
C ASN A 212 10.64 6.03 18.62
N ALA A 213 9.78 5.00 18.66
CA ALA A 213 8.42 5.10 19.21
C ALA A 213 8.42 5.52 20.68
N ILE A 214 9.32 4.95 21.50
CA ILE A 214 9.49 5.34 22.91
C ILE A 214 10.04 6.78 23.02
N SER A 215 11.00 7.15 22.20
CA SER A 215 11.54 8.51 22.19
C SER A 215 10.48 9.56 21.81
N ASP A 216 9.62 9.23 20.86
CA ASP A 216 8.54 10.11 20.40
C ASP A 216 7.50 10.33 21.50
N VAL A 217 7.07 9.30 22.23
CA VAL A 217 6.11 9.46 23.32
C VAL A 217 6.71 10.22 24.51
N LEU A 218 8.01 10.05 24.79
CA LEU A 218 8.73 10.87 25.78
C LEU A 218 8.82 12.34 25.35
N ASN A 219 9.02 12.61 24.07
CA ASN A 219 8.97 13.98 23.54
C ASN A 219 7.57 14.56 23.67
N ARG A 220 6.54 13.77 23.29
CA ARG A 220 5.14 14.21 23.43
C ARG A 220 4.79 14.56 24.88
N SER A 221 5.30 13.83 25.87
CA SER A 221 5.06 14.13 27.29
C SER A 221 5.59 15.50 27.74
N LYS A 222 6.53 16.06 26.98
CA LYS A 222 7.16 17.36 27.21
C LYS A 222 6.66 18.45 26.26
N ALA A 223 5.74 18.09 25.36
CA ALA A 223 5.26 19.00 24.33
C ALA A 223 4.57 20.22 24.95
N VAL A 224 4.87 21.37 24.40
CA VAL A 224 4.28 22.65 24.80
C VAL A 224 3.30 23.14 23.74
N ARG A 225 2.27 23.87 24.16
CA ARG A 225 1.29 24.42 23.24
C ARG A 225 1.95 25.44 22.32
N PHE A 226 1.82 25.24 21.03
CA PHE A 226 2.32 26.15 20.00
C PHE A 226 1.18 27.05 19.50
N ASN A 227 1.29 28.36 19.73
CA ASN A 227 0.25 29.33 19.37
C ASN A 227 0.75 30.39 18.36
N ASN A 228 1.89 30.16 17.73
CA ASN A 228 2.47 31.15 16.83
C ASN A 228 2.03 30.85 15.38
N HIS A 229 1.48 31.88 14.73
CA HIS A 229 1.31 31.88 13.28
C HIS A 229 2.61 32.41 12.65
N MET A 230 3.34 31.58 11.95
CA MET A 230 4.62 31.96 11.36
C MET A 230 4.87 31.25 10.05
N ASN A 231 5.63 31.90 9.19
CA ASN A 231 6.22 31.23 8.03
C ASN A 231 7.50 30.52 8.49
N ALA A 232 7.49 29.20 8.54
CA ALA A 232 8.64 28.40 8.91
C ALA A 232 8.95 27.36 7.81
N ASN A 233 10.21 26.90 7.77
CA ASN A 233 10.54 25.72 7.02
C ASN A 233 9.87 24.50 7.69
N VAL A 234 9.20 23.67 6.91
CA VAL A 234 8.57 22.46 7.42
C VAL A 234 9.33 21.25 6.89
N ILE A 235 9.69 20.35 7.80
CA ILE A 235 10.25 19.03 7.48
C ILE A 235 9.14 18.01 7.74
N ILE A 236 8.74 17.31 6.69
CA ILE A 236 7.69 16.27 6.74
C ILE A 236 8.36 14.92 6.56
N LYS A 237 8.09 14.00 7.48
CA LYS A 237 8.68 12.65 7.44
C LYS A 237 7.78 11.66 6.71
N GLU A 238 8.42 10.63 6.26
CA GLU A 238 8.00 9.44 5.50
C GLU A 238 6.49 9.25 5.27
N GLU A 239 5.73 8.82 6.27
CA GLU A 239 4.32 8.44 6.09
C GLU A 239 3.43 9.65 5.74
N SER A 240 3.65 10.78 6.43
CA SER A 240 2.90 12.00 6.13
C SER A 240 3.24 12.55 4.73
N LEU A 241 4.51 12.47 4.33
CA LEU A 241 4.91 12.82 2.96
C LEU A 241 4.31 11.88 1.94
N ARG A 242 4.25 10.58 2.26
CA ARG A 242 3.63 9.57 1.39
C ARG A 242 2.17 9.93 1.10
N ASN A 243 1.36 10.20 2.13
CA ASN A 243 -0.06 10.55 1.95
C ASN A 243 -0.25 11.78 1.06
N MET A 244 0.65 12.77 1.14
CA MET A 244 0.61 13.95 0.26
C MET A 244 0.96 13.61 -1.19
N LEU A 245 1.94 12.73 -1.40
CA LEU A 245 2.34 12.31 -2.73
C LEU A 245 1.35 11.34 -3.38
N ASP A 246 0.66 10.51 -2.59
CA ASP A 246 -0.32 9.54 -3.09
C ASP A 246 -1.42 10.25 -3.91
N GLU A 247 -1.97 11.36 -3.43
CA GLU A 247 -2.99 12.14 -4.13
C GLU A 247 -2.47 12.69 -5.47
N LEU A 248 -1.26 13.22 -5.50
CA LEU A 248 -0.64 13.71 -6.73
C LEU A 248 -0.41 12.58 -7.73
N ILE A 249 0.16 11.47 -7.27
CA ILE A 249 0.48 10.31 -8.11
C ILE A 249 -0.79 9.68 -8.69
N MET A 250 -1.89 9.63 -7.95
CA MET A 250 -3.18 9.12 -8.44
C MET A 250 -3.69 9.91 -9.66
N THR A 251 -3.37 11.19 -9.80
CA THR A 251 -3.76 11.98 -10.99
C THR A 251 -2.99 11.57 -12.25
N TYR A 252 -1.89 10.82 -12.13
CA TYR A 252 -1.06 10.35 -13.23
C TYR A 252 -1.38 8.91 -13.66
N ASP A 253 -2.39 8.30 -13.04
CA ASP A 253 -2.94 7.01 -13.48
C ASP A 253 -3.56 7.14 -14.88
N TYR A 254 -3.41 6.11 -15.71
CA TYR A 254 -3.95 6.10 -17.07
C TYR A 254 -5.46 6.34 -17.13
N SER A 255 -6.23 5.94 -16.11
CA SER A 255 -7.67 6.19 -16.05
C SER A 255 -7.96 7.67 -15.86
N SER A 256 -7.23 8.35 -14.99
CA SER A 256 -7.33 9.79 -14.77
C SER A 256 -6.94 10.57 -16.03
N VAL A 257 -5.88 10.14 -16.71
CA VAL A 257 -5.44 10.75 -17.98
C VAL A 257 -6.48 10.55 -19.07
N TYR A 258 -7.02 9.35 -19.24
CA TYR A 258 -8.04 9.05 -20.24
C TYR A 258 -9.32 9.87 -19.99
N GLN A 259 -9.73 10.04 -18.75
CA GLN A 259 -10.89 10.83 -18.33
C GLN A 259 -10.62 12.34 -18.32
N LYS A 260 -9.38 12.78 -18.62
CA LYS A 260 -8.94 14.19 -18.59
C LYS A 260 -9.06 14.81 -17.18
N ALA A 261 -8.88 14.01 -16.15
CA ALA A 261 -8.88 14.42 -14.75
C ALA A 261 -7.46 14.66 -14.18
N ASN A 262 -6.43 14.52 -15.01
CA ASN A 262 -5.04 14.79 -14.65
C ASN A 262 -4.71 16.28 -14.69
N PHE A 263 -3.88 16.76 -13.75
CA PHE A 263 -3.47 18.18 -13.67
C PHE A 263 -2.33 18.54 -14.60
N HIS A 264 -1.44 17.58 -14.88
CA HIS A 264 -0.20 17.83 -15.63
C HIS A 264 -0.10 16.94 -16.87
N LYS A 265 0.55 17.46 -17.89
CA LYS A 265 0.93 16.74 -19.10
C LYS A 265 2.39 16.32 -19.02
N ILE A 266 2.77 15.31 -19.78
CA ILE A 266 4.18 14.91 -19.91
C ILE A 266 4.99 16.13 -20.40
N GLY A 267 6.06 16.44 -19.66
CA GLY A 267 6.93 17.61 -19.87
C GLY A 267 6.64 18.80 -18.96
N ASP A 268 5.48 18.83 -18.30
CA ASP A 268 5.15 19.92 -17.37
C ASP A 268 6.02 19.88 -16.11
N ASP A 269 6.33 21.06 -15.59
CA ASP A 269 7.01 21.24 -14.31
C ASP A 269 6.04 20.95 -13.16
N ILE A 270 6.42 20.02 -12.27
CA ILE A 270 5.63 19.65 -11.08
C ILE A 270 5.98 20.52 -9.87
N GLN A 271 7.13 21.19 -9.93
CA GLN A 271 7.62 22.06 -8.87
C GLN A 271 7.98 23.43 -9.43
N THR A 272 7.66 24.49 -8.67
CA THR A 272 8.06 25.86 -9.03
C THR A 272 9.46 26.13 -8.50
N ASN A 273 10.45 26.33 -9.41
CA ASN A 273 11.84 26.68 -9.10
C ASN A 273 12.48 25.84 -7.98
N PRO A 274 12.51 24.52 -8.07
CA PRO A 274 12.99 23.66 -7.00
C PRO A 274 14.51 23.78 -6.84
N ALA A 275 14.97 24.04 -5.62
CA ALA A 275 16.40 23.95 -5.27
C ALA A 275 16.91 22.49 -5.34
N ASN A 276 16.01 21.55 -5.11
CA ASN A 276 16.22 20.11 -5.25
C ASN A 276 15.05 19.54 -6.05
N PRO A 277 15.24 19.31 -7.35
CA PRO A 277 14.19 18.71 -8.18
C PRO A 277 13.78 17.32 -7.69
N LEU A 278 12.48 17.06 -7.71
CA LEU A 278 11.92 15.75 -7.35
C LEU A 278 12.25 14.73 -8.44
N ASN A 279 12.76 13.58 -8.02
CA ASN A 279 12.88 12.38 -8.83
C ASN A 279 12.07 11.28 -8.15
N LEU A 280 11.01 10.80 -8.79
CA LEU A 280 10.09 9.81 -8.27
C LEU A 280 9.84 8.71 -9.29
N SER A 281 10.02 7.47 -8.86
CA SER A 281 9.67 6.27 -9.61
C SER A 281 8.61 5.47 -8.89
N LEU A 282 7.65 4.91 -9.60
CA LEU A 282 6.84 3.80 -9.09
C LEU A 282 7.64 2.51 -9.17
N ILE A 283 7.55 1.73 -8.12
CA ILE A 283 8.25 0.45 -7.99
C ILE A 283 7.28 -0.64 -7.53
N PRO A 284 7.53 -1.92 -7.84
CA PRO A 284 6.83 -3.02 -7.18
C PRO A 284 6.92 -2.90 -5.66
N ALA A 285 5.83 -3.17 -4.94
CA ALA A 285 5.74 -2.97 -3.49
C ALA A 285 6.75 -3.83 -2.71
N SER A 286 7.14 -4.96 -3.27
CA SER A 286 8.24 -5.78 -2.78
C SER A 286 9.04 -6.32 -3.97
N LYS A 287 10.22 -6.87 -3.69
CA LYS A 287 11.02 -7.57 -4.72
C LYS A 287 10.30 -8.80 -5.30
N THR A 288 9.19 -9.18 -4.71
CA THR A 288 8.37 -10.33 -5.08
C THR A 288 7.02 -9.97 -5.68
N ASP A 289 6.70 -8.68 -5.84
CA ASP A 289 5.52 -8.24 -6.59
C ASP A 289 5.87 -8.12 -8.07
N TYR A 290 5.57 -9.15 -8.83
CA TYR A 290 5.99 -9.26 -10.23
C TYR A 290 4.88 -8.98 -11.24
N PHE A 291 3.62 -9.02 -10.85
CA PHE A 291 2.48 -8.82 -11.75
C PHE A 291 1.27 -8.22 -11.01
N ASP A 292 0.45 -7.50 -11.77
CA ASP A 292 -0.81 -6.96 -11.28
C ASP A 292 -2.00 -7.92 -11.51
N SER A 293 -3.20 -7.47 -11.20
CA SER A 293 -4.44 -8.27 -11.35
C SER A 293 -4.84 -8.58 -12.80
N ASP A 294 -4.26 -7.88 -13.78
CA ASP A 294 -4.48 -8.12 -15.21
C ASP A 294 -3.40 -9.04 -15.81
N GLY A 295 -2.33 -9.32 -15.06
CA GLY A 295 -1.18 -10.12 -15.51
C GLY A 295 -0.08 -9.28 -16.15
N VAL A 296 -0.11 -7.96 -16.03
CA VAL A 296 0.99 -7.09 -16.47
C VAL A 296 2.18 -7.32 -15.54
N LEU A 297 3.34 -7.63 -16.12
CA LEU A 297 4.59 -7.75 -15.36
C LEU A 297 5.07 -6.38 -14.91
N LEU A 298 5.21 -6.21 -13.59
CA LEU A 298 5.58 -4.94 -12.97
C LEU A 298 7.06 -4.63 -13.16
N LYS A 299 7.36 -3.38 -13.44
CA LYS A 299 8.72 -2.85 -13.56
C LYS A 299 8.73 -1.41 -13.03
N GLU A 300 9.91 -0.99 -12.55
CA GLU A 300 10.11 0.41 -12.17
C GLU A 300 9.69 1.34 -13.32
N ALA A 301 8.86 2.33 -13.00
CA ALA A 301 8.39 3.36 -13.91
C ALA A 301 8.77 4.74 -13.36
N LYS A 302 9.62 5.49 -14.07
CA LYS A 302 9.99 6.86 -13.71
C LYS A 302 8.83 7.78 -14.04
N ILE A 303 8.21 8.37 -13.04
CA ILE A 303 7.05 9.25 -13.17
C ILE A 303 7.47 10.72 -13.23
N ILE A 304 8.36 11.10 -12.33
CA ILE A 304 8.88 12.46 -12.25
C ILE A 304 10.40 12.39 -12.34
N THR A 305 10.99 13.17 -13.24
CA THR A 305 12.45 13.30 -13.40
C THR A 305 12.82 14.77 -13.45
N ASP A 306 13.76 15.17 -12.60
CA ASP A 306 14.22 16.56 -12.47
C ASP A 306 13.06 17.57 -12.32
N GLY A 307 12.05 17.19 -11.50
CA GLY A 307 10.89 18.02 -11.22
C GLY A 307 9.86 18.12 -12.35
N LYS A 308 10.00 17.34 -13.42
CA LYS A 308 9.07 17.28 -14.56
C LYS A 308 8.34 15.94 -14.62
N LEU A 309 7.07 15.97 -15.03
CA LEU A 309 6.33 14.74 -15.33
C LEU A 309 6.90 14.10 -16.59
N THR A 310 7.37 12.86 -16.49
CA THR A 310 8.01 12.13 -17.60
C THR A 310 7.20 10.99 -18.14
N SER A 311 6.32 10.38 -17.32
CA SER A 311 5.40 9.34 -17.76
C SER A 311 4.17 9.26 -16.90
N TYR A 312 3.13 8.62 -17.43
CA TYR A 312 1.97 8.14 -16.70
C TYR A 312 2.14 6.65 -16.37
N TYR A 313 1.23 6.08 -15.59
CA TYR A 313 1.24 4.67 -15.23
C TYR A 313 -0.17 4.11 -15.17
N GLY A 314 -0.33 2.79 -15.13
CA GLY A 314 -1.65 2.20 -14.89
C GLY A 314 -1.85 0.83 -15.52
N ASN A 315 -3.12 0.42 -15.47
CA ASN A 315 -3.59 -0.90 -15.88
C ASN A 315 -3.63 -1.08 -17.41
N ASN A 316 -3.83 -2.33 -17.82
CA ASN A 316 -3.84 -2.72 -19.22
C ASN A 316 -4.95 -2.03 -20.03
N ARG A 317 -6.17 -1.91 -19.49
CA ARG A 317 -7.31 -1.35 -20.23
C ARG A 317 -7.06 0.10 -20.68
N PHE A 318 -6.71 0.96 -19.74
CA PHE A 318 -6.51 2.37 -20.06
C PHE A 318 -5.20 2.62 -20.82
N ALA A 319 -4.18 1.77 -20.62
CA ALA A 319 -3.00 1.78 -21.49
C ALA A 319 -3.37 1.54 -22.96
N TYR A 320 -4.23 0.54 -23.22
CA TYR A 320 -4.73 0.24 -24.55
C TYR A 320 -5.49 1.42 -25.17
N TYR A 321 -6.39 2.06 -24.41
CA TYR A 321 -7.14 3.24 -24.88
C TYR A 321 -6.26 4.44 -25.21
N LEU A 322 -5.17 4.61 -24.47
CA LEU A 322 -4.19 5.66 -24.70
C LEU A 322 -3.15 5.32 -25.79
N GLY A 323 -3.17 4.09 -26.32
CA GLY A 323 -2.21 3.60 -27.31
C GLY A 323 -0.78 3.46 -26.77
N ILE A 324 -0.62 3.18 -25.47
CA ILE A 324 0.67 3.05 -24.78
C ILE A 324 0.82 1.69 -24.13
N LYS A 325 2.05 1.34 -23.72
CA LYS A 325 2.30 0.07 -23.02
C LYS A 325 1.89 0.16 -21.55
N PRO A 326 1.22 -0.86 -20.99
CA PRO A 326 0.90 -0.89 -19.57
C PRO A 326 2.16 -1.01 -18.70
N THR A 327 2.19 -0.27 -17.60
CA THR A 327 3.21 -0.42 -16.54
C THR A 327 2.76 -1.41 -15.46
N GLY A 328 1.46 -1.70 -15.42
CA GLY A 328 0.78 -2.36 -14.33
C GLY A 328 0.45 -1.38 -13.19
N MET A 329 -0.46 -1.81 -12.32
CA MET A 329 -0.84 -1.04 -11.14
C MET A 329 0.19 -1.22 -10.04
N MET A 330 0.81 -0.12 -9.63
CA MET A 330 1.77 -0.04 -8.53
C MET A 330 1.35 1.06 -7.57
N SER A 331 1.50 0.82 -6.27
CA SER A 331 1.16 1.76 -5.20
C SER A 331 2.37 2.17 -4.34
N THR A 332 3.55 1.64 -4.64
CA THR A 332 4.78 1.96 -3.94
C THR A 332 5.67 2.80 -4.84
N TYR A 333 6.32 3.79 -4.27
CA TYR A 333 7.24 4.63 -5.01
C TYR A 333 8.54 4.86 -4.25
N LYS A 334 9.55 5.18 -5.01
CA LYS A 334 10.88 5.54 -4.55
C LYS A 334 11.11 7.00 -4.89
N VAL A 335 11.49 7.79 -3.90
CA VAL A 335 11.97 9.16 -4.08
C VAL A 335 13.48 9.16 -3.95
N GLU A 336 14.19 9.72 -4.93
CA GLU A 336 15.63 9.84 -4.89
C GLU A 336 16.07 10.90 -3.89
N LYS A 337 17.26 10.71 -3.31
CA LYS A 337 17.82 11.67 -2.36
C LYS A 337 18.12 13.00 -3.05
N GLY A 338 17.65 14.09 -2.48
CA GLY A 338 18.03 15.43 -2.89
C GLY A 338 19.48 15.77 -2.53
N LYS A 339 19.97 16.91 -3.01
CA LYS A 339 21.34 17.42 -2.75
C LYS A 339 21.51 17.99 -1.35
N MET A 340 20.40 18.37 -0.68
CA MET A 340 20.43 18.94 0.66
C MET A 340 20.40 17.82 1.69
N SER A 341 21.39 17.78 2.59
CA SER A 341 21.38 16.83 3.71
C SER A 341 20.37 17.25 4.78
N TYR A 342 19.84 16.28 5.51
CA TYR A 342 18.93 16.49 6.63
C TYR A 342 19.49 17.51 7.64
N GLU A 343 20.77 17.43 7.97
CA GLU A 343 21.45 18.37 8.86
C GLU A 343 21.47 19.81 8.32
N LYS A 344 21.55 19.98 7.00
CA LYS A 344 21.44 21.32 6.40
C LYS A 344 20.03 21.89 6.48
N MET A 345 19.00 21.05 6.37
CA MET A 345 17.60 21.47 6.52
C MET A 345 17.35 22.04 7.92
N LYS A 346 18.04 21.51 8.92
CA LYS A 346 17.89 21.88 10.34
C LYS A 346 18.71 23.09 10.81
N LYS A 347 19.43 23.75 9.91
CA LYS A 347 20.27 24.94 10.28
C LYS A 347 19.50 26.24 10.46
N LYS A 348 18.31 26.37 9.90
CA LYS A 348 17.42 27.54 10.04
C LYS A 348 16.21 27.15 10.86
N PRO A 349 15.47 28.10 11.46
CA PRO A 349 14.24 27.77 12.16
C PRO A 349 13.31 26.86 11.32
N TYR A 350 12.80 25.79 11.92
CA TYR A 350 11.97 24.81 11.25
C TYR A 350 10.94 24.19 12.21
N ILE A 351 9.91 23.61 11.62
CA ILE A 351 8.99 22.68 12.28
C ILE A 351 9.20 21.31 11.62
N GLU A 352 9.59 20.31 12.39
CA GLU A 352 9.72 18.94 11.96
C GLU A 352 8.51 18.14 12.46
N ILE A 353 7.64 17.74 11.54
CA ILE A 353 6.45 16.97 11.84
C ILE A 353 6.85 15.51 12.04
N LEU A 354 6.62 14.98 13.23
CA LEU A 354 6.94 13.59 13.61
C LEU A 354 5.71 12.69 13.57
N ASP A 355 4.53 13.25 13.82
CA ASP A 355 3.26 12.54 13.80
C ASP A 355 2.14 13.48 13.37
N LEU A 356 1.42 13.10 12.35
CA LEU A 356 0.32 13.87 11.76
C LEU A 356 -0.88 12.94 11.55
N SER A 357 -2.04 13.36 12.02
CA SER A 357 -3.29 12.62 11.82
C SER A 357 -4.30 13.42 11.00
N GLY A 358 -5.26 12.72 10.39
CA GLY A 358 -6.33 13.35 9.64
C GLY A 358 -5.83 14.17 8.44
N ILE A 359 -4.78 13.70 7.77
CA ILE A 359 -4.24 14.39 6.59
C ILE A 359 -5.34 14.45 5.53
N GLN A 360 -5.60 15.66 5.04
CA GLN A 360 -6.48 15.93 3.91
C GLN A 360 -5.67 16.66 2.85
N VAL A 361 -5.73 16.15 1.64
CA VAL A 361 -5.13 16.78 0.46
C VAL A 361 -6.25 17.00 -0.54
N ASP A 362 -6.46 18.25 -0.93
CA ASP A 362 -7.41 18.63 -1.98
C ASP A 362 -6.63 19.40 -3.04
N LEU A 363 -6.30 18.70 -4.13
CA LEU A 363 -5.53 19.28 -5.23
C LEU A 363 -6.32 20.31 -6.03
N PHE A 364 -7.67 20.30 -5.96
CA PHE A 364 -8.51 21.27 -6.64
C PHE A 364 -8.65 22.57 -5.86
N ALA A 365 -8.53 22.50 -4.53
CA ALA A 365 -8.60 23.66 -3.65
C ALA A 365 -7.22 24.18 -3.21
N ASP A 366 -6.12 23.61 -3.72
CA ASP A 366 -4.75 23.90 -3.26
C ASP A 366 -4.61 23.79 -1.72
N TYR A 367 -5.27 22.78 -1.14
CA TYR A 367 -5.33 22.61 0.30
C TYR A 367 -4.60 21.35 0.75
N ILE A 368 -3.75 21.52 1.75
CA ILE A 368 -3.17 20.45 2.54
C ILE A 368 -3.36 20.79 4.00
N GLY A 369 -3.99 19.92 4.77
CA GLY A 369 -4.22 20.10 6.20
C GLY A 369 -4.10 18.79 6.97
N GLY A 370 -3.93 18.90 8.28
CA GLY A 370 -3.87 17.78 9.19
C GLY A 370 -3.67 18.25 10.63
N GLU A 371 -3.88 17.33 11.57
CA GLU A 371 -3.67 17.59 12.99
C GLU A 371 -2.27 17.11 13.40
N VAL A 372 -1.42 18.02 13.82
CA VAL A 372 -0.09 17.70 14.35
C VAL A 372 -0.24 17.06 15.72
N ARG A 373 0.10 15.79 15.83
CA ARG A 373 0.11 15.04 17.09
C ARG A 373 1.42 15.20 17.84
N LEU A 374 2.51 15.36 17.09
CA LEU A 374 3.85 15.63 17.62
C LEU A 374 4.68 16.31 16.55
N ALA A 375 5.36 17.38 16.90
CA ALA A 375 6.39 18.00 16.09
C ALA A 375 7.54 18.52 16.96
N ASN A 376 8.68 18.77 16.34
CA ASN A 376 9.78 19.52 16.94
C ASN A 376 9.83 20.90 16.31
N TYR A 377 9.82 21.94 17.13
CA TYR A 377 10.06 23.31 16.70
C TYR A 377 11.46 23.76 17.10
N PHE A 378 12.25 24.19 16.14
CA PHE A 378 13.55 24.82 16.35
C PHE A 378 13.45 26.32 16.09
N ASP A 379 13.70 27.14 17.08
CA ASP A 379 13.60 28.62 17.05
C ASP A 379 14.86 29.30 16.49
N GLY A 380 15.90 28.55 16.19
CA GLY A 380 17.24 29.03 15.83
C GLY A 380 18.28 28.87 16.94
N LYS A 381 17.87 28.51 18.16
CA LYS A 381 18.73 28.25 19.32
C LYS A 381 18.37 26.93 20.01
N ASN A 382 17.10 26.73 20.29
CA ASN A 382 16.59 25.60 21.06
C ASN A 382 15.55 24.82 20.28
N THR A 383 15.44 23.51 20.54
CA THR A 383 14.41 22.64 20.01
C THR A 383 13.39 22.30 21.08
N TYR A 384 12.12 22.47 20.77
CA TYR A 384 10.99 22.19 21.64
C TYR A 384 10.06 21.18 21.00
N PRO A 385 9.61 20.14 21.72
CA PRO A 385 8.49 19.33 21.27
C PRO A 385 7.19 20.17 21.40
N ILE A 386 6.37 20.14 20.38
CA ILE A 386 5.09 20.84 20.27
C ILE A 386 3.99 19.91 19.81
#